data_1e963cb1e0723686880c989d2d478147
#
_entry.id   1e963cb1e0723686880c989d2d478147
#
_cell.length_a   1.000
_cell.length_b   1.000
_cell.length_c   1.000
_cell.angle_alpha   90.00
_cell.angle_beta   90.00
_cell.angle_gamma   90.00
#
_symmetry.space_group_name_H-M   'P 1'
#
loop_
_entity.id
_entity.type
_entity.pdbx_description
1 polymer ?
#
loop_
_entity_poly.entity_id
_entity_poly.type
_entity_poly.pdbx_seq_one_letter_code
_entity_poly.pdbx_strand_id
1 'polypeptide(L)'
;MASSNESIGVNCTTEFAAYPLVGQTGWGVCTLKAPFYEPESRAPVDIVAVIDKSGSMHGEKLDLVKETLEFVIDQLKDTDRLSVVTYDTNVKVDFGLTTMNQENKERSKVTVKAIRDGSSTNLCGGLLKGMEQIIGRTGTKAQVASVLLLTDGLANVGISNREGIMEEMRKVLDPKPGNTPFDGTIYTFGFGSDHDARLLESVSTQGGGVYYYIDSAEKIPESFADCLGGLLSVMGQNLTLKLEAGENTSILNVHTNKPTTWKTKGKCCEITMGDLQSEEERDILLELQLPAVADMSQQGIIGKLSYFNVINSKPDEVNFTMTFERNNGPRGEASKKLDSQRNRIIATTALKEARSLADQGNYSEAKKVLEAATKKISESVSVGEQFCQGLLSDLTNAADTMRSQHEYKSKGAHYLMSKMQTHSAQRSNYLSEETPYSNTSRGIFVAKSKAMKKK
;
A
#
# COMPACT_ATOMS: atom_id res chain seq x y z
N MET A 1 34.29 6.08 5.92
CA MET A 1 32.96 5.88 6.48
C MET A 1 32.02 6.76 5.67
N ALA A 2 31.28 6.16 4.74
CA ALA A 2 30.24 6.89 4.01
C ALA A 2 29.12 7.16 5.02
N SER A 3 28.76 8.42 5.21
CA SER A 3 27.56 8.80 5.94
C SER A 3 26.39 8.19 5.18
N SER A 4 25.82 7.11 5.70
CA SER A 4 24.54 6.59 5.22
C SER A 4 23.54 7.74 5.33
N ASN A 5 22.99 8.14 4.19
CA ASN A 5 21.96 9.19 4.15
C ASN A 5 20.70 8.54 4.72
N GLU A 6 20.48 8.67 6.03
CA GLU A 6 19.38 8.03 6.78
C GLU A 6 18.06 8.78 6.62
N SER A 7 18.03 9.81 5.77
CA SER A 7 16.86 10.65 5.56
C SER A 7 16.20 10.36 4.22
N ILE A 8 14.87 10.47 4.19
CA ILE A 8 14.08 10.36 2.96
C ILE A 8 14.39 11.56 2.07
N GLY A 9 14.74 11.30 0.80
CA GLY A 9 14.95 12.33 -0.19
C GLY A 9 13.66 12.73 -0.91
N VAL A 10 13.61 13.97 -1.41
CA VAL A 10 12.56 14.44 -2.33
C VAL A 10 13.21 14.99 -3.58
N ASN A 11 12.88 14.40 -4.74
CA ASN A 11 13.32 14.86 -6.05
C ASN A 11 12.12 15.37 -6.85
N CYS A 12 12.33 16.47 -7.59
CA CYS A 12 11.31 17.03 -8.47
C CYS A 12 11.76 16.93 -9.93
N THR A 13 10.84 16.51 -10.80
CA THR A 13 11.08 16.42 -12.24
C THR A 13 9.93 17.09 -12.98
N THR A 14 10.22 17.96 -13.93
CA THR A 14 9.25 18.57 -14.84
C THR A 14 9.12 17.78 -16.14
N GLU A 15 8.00 17.95 -16.86
CA GLU A 15 7.76 17.23 -18.12
C GLU A 15 8.81 17.53 -19.19
N PHE A 16 9.18 18.80 -19.32
CA PHE A 16 10.17 19.26 -20.28
C PHE A 16 11.31 19.98 -19.58
N ALA A 17 12.46 20.01 -20.22
CA ALA A 17 13.62 20.75 -19.73
C ALA A 17 13.36 22.28 -19.69
N ALA A 18 12.50 22.78 -20.59
CA ALA A 18 12.11 24.18 -20.63
C ALA A 18 10.66 24.39 -21.10
N TYR A 19 10.08 25.51 -20.71
CA TYR A 19 8.73 25.92 -21.05
C TYR A 19 8.72 27.33 -21.65
N PRO A 20 7.83 27.62 -22.64
CA PRO A 20 7.67 28.97 -23.19
C PRO A 20 7.32 30.00 -22.12
N LEU A 21 7.64 31.27 -22.37
CA LEU A 21 7.36 32.38 -21.44
C LEU A 21 5.87 32.70 -21.29
N VAL A 22 5.02 32.23 -22.22
CA VAL A 22 3.57 32.40 -22.17
C VAL A 22 2.92 31.53 -21.10
N GLY A 23 1.77 31.95 -20.60
CA GLY A 23 0.98 31.17 -19.65
C GLY A 23 0.52 29.84 -20.26
N GLN A 24 0.68 28.74 -19.52
CA GLN A 24 0.31 27.40 -19.97
C GLN A 24 0.20 26.40 -18.82
N THR A 25 -0.34 25.23 -19.10
CA THR A 25 -0.26 24.09 -18.19
C THR A 25 1.13 23.46 -18.21
N GLY A 26 1.68 23.19 -17.03
CA GLY A 26 2.92 22.46 -16.82
C GLY A 26 2.68 21.25 -15.93
N TRP A 27 3.44 20.19 -16.16
CA TRP A 27 3.39 18.97 -15.37
C TRP A 27 4.70 18.76 -14.62
N GLY A 28 4.58 18.27 -13.38
CA GLY A 28 5.72 17.91 -12.56
C GLY A 28 5.42 16.69 -11.71
N VAL A 29 6.47 16.01 -11.28
CA VAL A 29 6.39 14.89 -10.34
C VAL A 29 7.31 15.15 -9.16
N CYS A 30 6.77 15.00 -7.94
CA CYS A 30 7.56 14.93 -6.71
C CYS A 30 7.76 13.46 -6.37
N THR A 31 9.00 13.00 -6.38
CA THR A 31 9.40 11.63 -6.01
C THR A 31 9.96 11.64 -4.60
N LEU A 32 9.24 11.00 -3.66
CA LEU A 32 9.75 10.68 -2.34
C LEU A 32 10.54 9.38 -2.46
N LYS A 33 11.79 9.35 -1.98
CA LYS A 33 12.64 8.16 -2.07
C LYS A 33 13.29 7.87 -0.72
N ALA A 34 13.01 6.69 -0.17
CA ALA A 34 13.71 6.17 0.97
C ALA A 34 15.06 5.54 0.54
N PRO A 35 16.16 5.79 1.25
CA PRO A 35 17.41 5.11 1.00
C PRO A 35 17.33 3.62 1.35
N PHE A 36 18.35 2.86 0.91
CA PHE A 36 18.53 1.49 1.39
C PHE A 36 18.91 1.50 2.87
N TYR A 37 18.29 0.61 3.63
CA TYR A 37 18.57 0.41 5.04
C TYR A 37 18.74 -1.07 5.36
N GLU A 38 19.79 -1.40 6.11
CA GLU A 38 20.10 -2.78 6.43
C GLU A 38 19.09 -3.36 7.44
N PRO A 39 18.49 -4.55 7.14
CA PRO A 39 17.48 -5.18 8.02
C PRO A 39 17.97 -5.48 9.44
N GLU A 40 19.28 -5.57 9.65
CA GLU A 40 19.87 -5.90 10.94
C GLU A 40 19.74 -4.78 11.98
N SER A 41 19.71 -3.53 11.53
CA SER A 41 19.62 -2.33 12.38
C SER A 41 18.18 -1.82 12.57
N ARG A 42 17.18 -2.53 12.06
CA ARG A 42 15.79 -2.09 12.07
C ARG A 42 15.20 -1.88 13.47
N ALA A 43 14.26 -0.95 13.56
CA ALA A 43 13.47 -0.72 14.77
C ALA A 43 12.60 -1.94 15.14
N PRO A 44 12.25 -2.10 16.42
CA PRO A 44 11.27 -3.10 16.84
C PRO A 44 9.90 -2.90 16.20
N VAL A 45 9.15 -4.00 16.07
CA VAL A 45 7.79 -3.97 15.53
C VAL A 45 6.79 -4.63 16.49
N ASP A 46 5.55 -4.13 16.48
CA ASP A 46 4.40 -4.74 17.14
C ASP A 46 3.45 -5.29 16.06
N ILE A 47 3.28 -6.60 16.01
CA ILE A 47 2.42 -7.25 15.02
C ILE A 47 1.26 -7.94 15.73
N VAL A 48 0.05 -7.75 15.20
CA VAL A 48 -1.15 -8.48 15.61
C VAL A 48 -1.67 -9.26 14.42
N ALA A 49 -1.56 -10.59 14.45
CA ALA A 49 -2.16 -11.47 13.46
C ALA A 49 -3.60 -11.80 13.86
N VAL A 50 -4.56 -11.43 13.01
CA VAL A 50 -6.00 -11.66 13.20
C VAL A 50 -6.43 -12.70 12.19
N ILE A 51 -6.70 -13.92 12.68
CA ILE A 51 -6.81 -15.14 11.88
C ILE A 51 -8.27 -15.61 11.85
N ASP A 52 -8.81 -15.67 10.65
CA ASP A 52 -10.04 -16.41 10.39
C ASP A 52 -9.78 -17.91 10.60
N LYS A 53 -10.59 -18.53 11.46
CA LYS A 53 -10.60 -19.98 11.65
C LYS A 53 -12.00 -20.55 11.44
N SER A 54 -12.85 -19.87 10.66
CA SER A 54 -14.19 -20.34 10.29
C SER A 54 -14.13 -21.66 9.53
N GLY A 55 -15.27 -22.30 9.32
CA GLY A 55 -15.35 -23.62 8.69
C GLY A 55 -14.79 -23.68 7.26
N SER A 56 -14.79 -22.57 6.52
CA SER A 56 -14.19 -22.48 5.17
C SER A 56 -12.66 -22.54 5.17
N MET A 57 -12.03 -22.24 6.31
CA MET A 57 -10.59 -22.35 6.50
C MET A 57 -10.12 -23.78 6.82
N HIS A 58 -11.04 -24.74 6.98
CA HIS A 58 -10.70 -26.13 7.33
C HIS A 58 -9.68 -26.76 6.37
N GLY A 59 -8.74 -27.52 6.91
CA GLY A 59 -7.73 -28.29 6.14
C GLY A 59 -6.54 -27.44 5.73
N GLU A 60 -6.11 -27.59 4.49
CA GLU A 60 -4.86 -27.04 3.94
C GLU A 60 -4.68 -25.53 4.16
N LYS A 61 -5.75 -24.73 4.03
CA LYS A 61 -5.67 -23.28 4.23
C LYS A 61 -5.23 -22.92 5.66
N LEU A 62 -5.89 -23.50 6.66
CA LEU A 62 -5.57 -23.23 8.07
C LEU A 62 -4.19 -23.78 8.44
N ASP A 63 -3.79 -24.93 7.88
CA ASP A 63 -2.48 -25.51 8.13
C ASP A 63 -1.37 -24.64 7.53
N LEU A 64 -1.51 -24.13 6.31
CA LEU A 64 -0.56 -23.19 5.70
C LEU A 64 -0.50 -21.82 6.44
N VAL A 65 -1.62 -21.35 6.98
CA VAL A 65 -1.62 -20.16 7.85
C VAL A 65 -0.82 -20.43 9.12
N LYS A 66 -0.96 -21.58 9.77
CA LYS A 66 -0.17 -21.95 10.95
C LYS A 66 1.33 -22.03 10.63
N GLU A 67 1.70 -22.71 9.55
CA GLU A 67 3.10 -22.81 9.08
C GLU A 67 3.67 -21.42 8.77
N THR A 68 2.87 -20.55 8.16
CA THR A 68 3.26 -19.17 7.86
C THR A 68 3.47 -18.35 9.13
N LEU A 69 2.61 -18.53 10.14
CA LEU A 69 2.80 -17.86 11.44
C LEU A 69 4.05 -18.36 12.16
N GLU A 70 4.36 -19.65 12.08
CA GLU A 70 5.62 -20.19 12.61
C GLU A 70 6.83 -19.55 11.90
N PHE A 71 6.77 -19.40 10.57
CA PHE A 71 7.80 -18.66 9.83
C PHE A 71 7.90 -17.20 10.30
N VAL A 72 6.79 -16.49 10.45
CA VAL A 72 6.79 -15.12 10.98
C VAL A 72 7.44 -15.06 12.36
N ILE A 73 7.06 -15.95 13.28
CA ILE A 73 7.64 -16.04 14.64
C ILE A 73 9.16 -16.21 14.56
N ASP A 74 9.67 -17.05 13.66
CA ASP A 74 11.11 -17.28 13.50
C ASP A 74 11.87 -16.05 13.00
N GLN A 75 11.24 -15.21 12.15
CA GLN A 75 11.87 -14.01 11.60
C GLN A 75 11.89 -12.81 12.58
N LEU A 76 11.06 -12.82 13.62
CA LEU A 76 11.02 -11.75 14.61
C LEU A 76 12.25 -11.77 15.53
N LYS A 77 12.70 -10.59 15.96
CA LYS A 77 13.77 -10.40 16.95
C LYS A 77 13.23 -10.45 18.37
N ASP A 78 14.10 -10.59 19.34
CA ASP A 78 13.74 -10.59 20.77
C ASP A 78 13.06 -9.29 21.24
N THR A 79 13.32 -8.19 20.52
CA THR A 79 12.72 -6.87 20.76
C THR A 79 11.35 -6.68 20.11
N ASP A 80 10.98 -7.55 19.17
CA ASP A 80 9.67 -7.49 18.50
C ASP A 80 8.60 -8.12 19.38
N ARG A 81 7.34 -7.72 19.17
CA ARG A 81 6.18 -8.32 19.82
C ARG A 81 5.19 -8.85 18.81
N LEU A 82 4.61 -9.99 19.14
CA LEU A 82 3.53 -10.60 18.38
C LEU A 82 2.32 -10.85 19.29
N SER A 83 1.13 -10.63 18.76
CA SER A 83 -0.14 -11.10 19.30
C SER A 83 -0.85 -11.93 18.25
N VAL A 84 -1.59 -12.95 18.67
CA VAL A 84 -2.47 -13.73 17.80
C VAL A 84 -3.90 -13.65 18.34
N VAL A 85 -4.79 -13.20 17.48
CA VAL A 85 -6.24 -13.15 17.68
C VAL A 85 -6.85 -14.10 16.66
N THR A 86 -7.67 -15.05 17.11
CA THR A 86 -8.45 -15.90 16.22
C THR A 86 -9.93 -15.56 16.29
N TYR A 87 -10.64 -15.72 15.19
CA TYR A 87 -12.09 -15.54 15.16
C TYR A 87 -12.79 -16.58 14.29
N ASP A 88 -13.95 -16.97 14.77
CA ASP A 88 -15.00 -17.72 14.10
C ASP A 88 -16.34 -17.05 14.43
N THR A 89 -17.30 -17.73 15.02
CA THR A 89 -18.46 -17.13 15.69
C THR A 89 -18.04 -16.25 16.86
N ASN A 90 -16.99 -16.65 17.56
CA ASN A 90 -16.41 -15.97 18.71
C ASN A 90 -15.04 -15.36 18.34
N VAL A 91 -14.64 -14.36 19.11
CA VAL A 91 -13.30 -13.74 18.97
C VAL A 91 -12.49 -14.09 20.22
N LYS A 92 -11.27 -14.59 20.00
CA LYS A 92 -10.38 -15.01 21.08
C LYS A 92 -8.98 -14.41 20.88
N VAL A 93 -8.41 -13.84 21.93
CA VAL A 93 -6.97 -13.52 21.99
C VAL A 93 -6.25 -14.80 22.44
N ASP A 94 -5.57 -15.47 21.54
CA ASP A 94 -4.84 -16.70 21.87
C ASP A 94 -3.59 -16.38 22.69
N PHE A 95 -2.89 -15.29 22.37
CA PHE A 95 -1.94 -14.61 23.24
C PHE A 95 -1.84 -13.12 22.87
N GLY A 96 -1.70 -12.26 23.87
CA GLY A 96 -1.52 -10.81 23.70
C GLY A 96 -0.11 -10.46 23.22
N LEU A 97 0.16 -9.17 23.01
CA LEU A 97 1.47 -8.70 22.54
C LEU A 97 2.59 -9.16 23.48
N THR A 98 3.35 -10.13 23.00
CA THR A 98 4.42 -10.82 23.73
C THR A 98 5.74 -10.65 22.96
N THR A 99 6.83 -10.33 23.68
CA THR A 99 8.17 -10.24 23.09
C THR A 99 8.62 -11.58 22.54
N MET A 100 9.29 -11.58 21.39
CA MET A 100 9.66 -12.80 20.65
C MET A 100 11.09 -13.29 21.00
N ASN A 101 11.41 -13.37 22.32
CA ASN A 101 12.58 -14.10 22.77
C ASN A 101 12.41 -15.61 22.52
N GLN A 102 13.47 -16.39 22.65
CA GLN A 102 13.46 -17.81 22.27
C GLN A 102 12.38 -18.62 23.00
N GLU A 103 12.19 -18.42 24.29
CA GLU A 103 11.17 -19.11 25.09
C GLU A 103 9.76 -18.79 24.59
N ASN A 104 9.47 -17.50 24.36
CA ASN A 104 8.18 -17.05 23.89
C ASN A 104 7.90 -17.49 22.45
N LYS A 105 8.91 -17.56 21.58
CA LYS A 105 8.77 -18.14 20.23
C LYS A 105 8.28 -19.58 20.30
N GLU A 106 8.90 -20.43 21.13
CA GLU A 106 8.51 -21.82 21.25
C GLU A 106 7.07 -21.95 21.81
N ARG A 107 6.72 -21.16 22.85
CA ARG A 107 5.36 -21.13 23.41
C ARG A 107 4.33 -20.66 22.38
N SER A 108 4.66 -19.63 21.60
CA SER A 108 3.78 -19.09 20.56
C SER A 108 3.52 -20.11 19.46
N LYS A 109 4.56 -20.85 19.01
CA LYS A 109 4.41 -21.92 18.02
C LYS A 109 3.51 -23.04 18.54
N VAL A 110 3.64 -23.45 19.80
CA VAL A 110 2.73 -24.45 20.41
C VAL A 110 1.30 -23.94 20.38
N THR A 111 1.06 -22.68 20.73
CA THR A 111 -0.27 -22.08 20.70
C THR A 111 -0.85 -22.03 19.29
N VAL A 112 -0.04 -21.60 18.29
CA VAL A 112 -0.43 -21.55 16.87
C VAL A 112 -0.81 -22.95 16.35
N LYS A 113 -0.02 -23.97 16.64
CA LYS A 113 -0.30 -25.37 16.25
C LYS A 113 -1.61 -25.90 16.86
N ALA A 114 -1.99 -25.39 18.03
CA ALA A 114 -3.21 -25.79 18.70
C ALA A 114 -4.49 -25.15 18.14
N ILE A 115 -4.39 -24.14 17.25
CA ILE A 115 -5.56 -23.52 16.60
C ILE A 115 -6.33 -24.61 15.82
N ARG A 116 -7.66 -24.60 15.99
CA ARG A 116 -8.60 -25.49 15.29
C ARG A 116 -9.66 -24.65 14.62
N ASP A 117 -10.15 -25.12 13.49
CA ASP A 117 -11.28 -24.53 12.79
C ASP A 117 -12.55 -24.49 13.65
N GLY A 118 -13.41 -23.55 13.34
CA GLY A 118 -14.69 -23.30 13.99
C GLY A 118 -15.85 -23.33 13.00
N SER A 119 -16.78 -22.39 13.10
CA SER A 119 -17.96 -22.42 12.24
C SER A 119 -18.14 -21.16 11.39
N SER A 120 -18.66 -20.08 11.97
CA SER A 120 -19.04 -18.84 11.26
C SER A 120 -17.91 -17.81 11.26
N THR A 121 -18.15 -16.61 10.66
CA THR A 121 -17.12 -15.62 10.41
C THR A 121 -17.51 -14.26 11.01
N ASN A 122 -17.02 -13.95 12.23
CA ASN A 122 -17.18 -12.65 12.90
C ASN A 122 -15.98 -11.72 12.57
N LEU A 123 -15.85 -11.35 11.31
CA LEU A 123 -14.72 -10.54 10.81
C LEU A 123 -14.62 -9.18 11.53
N CYS A 124 -15.75 -8.49 11.71
CA CYS A 124 -15.79 -7.20 12.41
C CYS A 124 -15.21 -7.30 13.83
N GLY A 125 -15.68 -8.28 14.59
CA GLY A 125 -15.18 -8.53 15.95
C GLY A 125 -13.69 -8.85 15.96
N GLY A 126 -13.21 -9.68 15.01
CA GLY A 126 -11.78 -9.99 14.84
C GLY A 126 -10.94 -8.74 14.56
N LEU A 127 -11.35 -7.93 13.56
CA LEU A 127 -10.68 -6.68 13.20
C LEU A 127 -10.57 -5.73 14.40
N LEU A 128 -11.69 -5.43 15.06
CA LEU A 128 -11.72 -4.52 16.21
C LEU A 128 -10.86 -5.03 17.36
N LYS A 129 -10.89 -6.34 17.64
CA LYS A 129 -10.04 -6.95 18.66
C LYS A 129 -8.56 -6.85 18.34
N GLY A 130 -8.19 -6.99 17.06
CA GLY A 130 -6.82 -6.76 16.60
C GLY A 130 -6.38 -5.32 16.80
N MET A 131 -7.23 -4.35 16.46
CA MET A 131 -6.96 -2.92 16.69
C MET A 131 -6.83 -2.60 18.19
N GLU A 132 -7.68 -3.19 19.04
CA GLU A 132 -7.60 -3.05 20.51
C GLU A 132 -6.26 -3.52 21.07
N GLN A 133 -5.65 -4.58 20.53
CA GLN A 133 -4.33 -5.04 20.97
C GLN A 133 -3.24 -3.96 20.73
N ILE A 134 -3.33 -3.22 19.63
CA ILE A 134 -2.40 -2.11 19.34
C ILE A 134 -2.69 -0.92 20.26
N ILE A 135 -3.95 -0.52 20.44
CA ILE A 135 -4.34 0.60 21.32
C ILE A 135 -3.93 0.33 22.77
N GLY A 136 -4.18 -0.89 23.23
CA GLY A 136 -3.91 -1.33 24.60
C GLY A 136 -2.44 -1.62 24.93
N ARG A 137 -1.50 -1.27 24.04
CA ARG A 137 -0.07 -1.51 24.25
C ARG A 137 0.44 -0.84 25.53
N THR A 138 1.11 -1.60 26.38
CA THR A 138 1.78 -1.14 27.59
C THR A 138 3.30 -1.22 27.46
N GLY A 139 4.04 -0.52 28.32
CA GLY A 139 5.49 -0.46 28.28
C GLY A 139 6.04 0.35 27.11
N THR A 140 7.24 0.02 26.65
CA THR A 140 7.86 0.65 25.48
C THR A 140 7.14 0.20 24.22
N LYS A 141 6.45 1.13 23.55
CA LYS A 141 5.76 0.88 22.29
C LYS A 141 6.77 0.84 21.15
N ALA A 142 6.67 -0.18 20.28
CA ALA A 142 7.39 -0.17 19.03
C ALA A 142 6.87 0.98 18.14
N GLN A 143 7.77 1.58 17.37
CA GLN A 143 7.40 2.66 16.45
C GLN A 143 6.50 2.11 15.34
N VAL A 144 6.85 0.95 14.78
CA VAL A 144 6.06 0.28 13.74
C VAL A 144 5.08 -0.69 14.38
N ALA A 145 3.78 -0.49 14.12
CA ALA A 145 2.73 -1.38 14.60
C ALA A 145 1.78 -1.76 13.47
N SER A 146 1.36 -3.03 13.43
CA SER A 146 0.51 -3.49 12.33
C SER A 146 -0.45 -4.60 12.73
N VAL A 147 -1.65 -4.54 12.14
CA VAL A 147 -2.66 -5.61 12.17
C VAL A 147 -2.63 -6.33 10.83
N LEU A 148 -2.50 -7.65 10.84
CA LEU A 148 -2.58 -8.53 9.67
C LEU A 148 -3.90 -9.30 9.75
N LEU A 149 -4.90 -8.88 8.99
CA LEU A 149 -6.25 -9.49 8.99
C LEU A 149 -6.37 -10.50 7.85
N LEU A 150 -6.66 -11.75 8.19
CA LEU A 150 -6.78 -12.86 7.25
C LEU A 150 -8.19 -13.42 7.23
N THR A 151 -8.72 -13.68 6.02
CA THR A 151 -10.01 -14.34 5.81
C THR A 151 -10.09 -15.02 4.44
N ASP A 152 -10.91 -16.05 4.33
CA ASP A 152 -11.27 -16.69 3.05
C ASP A 152 -12.77 -16.59 2.74
N GLY A 153 -13.54 -15.94 3.60
CA GLY A 153 -14.99 -15.93 3.52
C GLY A 153 -15.63 -14.56 3.70
N LEU A 154 -16.96 -14.58 3.63
CA LEU A 154 -17.80 -13.42 3.90
C LEU A 154 -18.13 -13.34 5.39
N ALA A 155 -18.10 -12.13 5.94
CA ALA A 155 -18.61 -11.88 7.28
C ALA A 155 -20.08 -12.28 7.37
N ASN A 156 -20.45 -13.11 8.36
CA ASN A 156 -21.81 -13.61 8.53
C ASN A 156 -22.30 -13.64 9.99
N VAL A 157 -21.47 -13.18 10.93
CA VAL A 157 -21.81 -13.02 12.36
C VAL A 157 -21.42 -11.62 12.82
N GLY A 158 -22.22 -11.08 13.73
CA GLY A 158 -22.06 -9.72 14.22
C GLY A 158 -22.41 -8.68 13.15
N ILE A 159 -21.64 -7.61 13.09
CA ILE A 159 -21.76 -6.62 12.00
C ILE A 159 -21.08 -7.22 10.76
N SER A 160 -21.89 -7.58 9.77
CA SER A 160 -21.44 -8.32 8.59
C SER A 160 -21.49 -7.50 7.29
N ASN A 161 -22.23 -6.38 7.26
CA ASN A 161 -22.25 -5.52 6.09
C ASN A 161 -21.05 -4.56 6.09
N ARG A 162 -20.59 -4.24 4.88
CA ARG A 162 -19.40 -3.40 4.69
C ARG A 162 -19.51 -2.04 5.35
N GLU A 163 -20.64 -1.36 5.19
CA GLU A 163 -20.88 -0.02 5.72
C GLU A 163 -20.74 0.01 7.25
N GLY A 164 -21.35 -0.96 7.93
CA GLY A 164 -21.29 -1.10 9.39
C GLY A 164 -19.86 -1.40 9.88
N ILE A 165 -19.14 -2.33 9.22
CA ILE A 165 -17.75 -2.65 9.57
C ILE A 165 -16.86 -1.40 9.41
N MET A 166 -17.01 -0.67 8.30
CA MET A 166 -16.25 0.55 8.05
C MET A 166 -16.60 1.67 9.03
N GLU A 167 -17.85 1.74 9.50
CA GLU A 167 -18.27 2.71 10.52
C GLU A 167 -17.62 2.40 11.89
N GLU A 168 -17.66 1.14 12.33
CA GLU A 168 -16.98 0.74 13.57
C GLU A 168 -15.48 0.99 13.52
N MET A 169 -14.85 0.64 12.42
CA MET A 169 -13.43 0.92 12.20
C MET A 169 -13.11 2.42 12.29
N ARG A 170 -13.95 3.29 11.67
CA ARG A 170 -13.74 4.76 11.76
C ARG A 170 -13.82 5.28 13.19
N LYS A 171 -14.73 4.73 14.03
CA LYS A 171 -14.81 5.12 15.46
C LYS A 171 -13.52 4.83 16.23
N VAL A 172 -12.74 3.84 15.76
CA VAL A 172 -11.44 3.46 16.35
C VAL A 172 -10.30 4.29 15.76
N LEU A 173 -10.35 4.58 14.45
CA LEU A 173 -9.34 5.40 13.77
C LEU A 173 -9.41 6.88 14.17
N ASP A 174 -10.64 7.41 14.35
CA ASP A 174 -10.91 8.79 14.77
C ASP A 174 -11.76 8.78 16.06
N PRO A 175 -11.17 8.45 17.19
CA PRO A 175 -11.91 8.28 18.43
C PRO A 175 -12.36 9.63 19.02
N LYS A 176 -13.38 9.59 19.85
CA LYS A 176 -13.82 10.77 20.63
C LYS A 176 -12.67 11.31 21.47
N PRO A 177 -12.66 12.63 21.74
CA PRO A 177 -11.65 13.24 22.62
C PRO A 177 -11.50 12.50 23.96
N GLY A 178 -10.28 12.20 24.35
CA GLY A 178 -9.94 11.45 25.57
C GLY A 178 -9.66 9.96 25.35
N ASN A 179 -9.99 9.39 24.19
CA ASN A 179 -9.62 8.02 23.85
C ASN A 179 -8.29 7.98 23.07
N THR A 180 -7.54 6.90 23.24
CA THR A 180 -6.30 6.68 22.49
C THR A 180 -6.62 6.31 21.03
N PRO A 181 -6.10 7.04 20.04
CA PRO A 181 -6.27 6.67 18.64
C PRO A 181 -5.49 5.40 18.30
N PHE A 182 -5.94 4.70 17.27
CA PHE A 182 -5.17 3.62 16.66
C PHE A 182 -3.95 4.20 15.93
N ASP A 183 -2.77 3.76 16.30
CA ASP A 183 -1.48 4.23 15.75
C ASP A 183 -0.74 3.10 15.03
N GLY A 184 -1.44 2.35 14.20
CA GLY A 184 -0.90 1.22 13.45
C GLY A 184 -1.35 1.23 11.98
N THR A 185 -0.87 0.24 11.23
CA THR A 185 -1.24 -0.02 9.85
C THR A 185 -2.04 -1.31 9.75
N ILE A 186 -3.05 -1.40 8.88
CA ILE A 186 -3.85 -2.62 8.70
C ILE A 186 -3.61 -3.20 7.32
N TYR A 187 -3.07 -4.40 7.25
CA TYR A 187 -2.94 -5.21 6.05
C TYR A 187 -4.02 -6.27 6.03
N THR A 188 -4.61 -6.52 4.87
CA THR A 188 -5.67 -7.52 4.72
C THR A 188 -5.27 -8.57 3.71
N PHE A 189 -5.59 -9.83 3.99
CA PHE A 189 -5.29 -10.99 3.15
C PHE A 189 -6.58 -11.76 2.89
N GLY A 190 -6.96 -11.86 1.63
CA GLY A 190 -8.13 -12.59 1.19
C GLY A 190 -7.75 -13.81 0.38
N PHE A 191 -8.20 -15.01 0.81
CA PHE A 191 -7.91 -16.29 0.17
C PHE A 191 -9.05 -16.74 -0.73
N GLY A 192 -8.71 -17.17 -1.96
CA GLY A 192 -9.68 -17.67 -2.93
C GLY A 192 -10.63 -16.56 -3.43
N SER A 193 -11.76 -16.97 -4.00
CA SER A 193 -12.72 -16.06 -4.64
C SER A 193 -13.92 -15.67 -3.76
N ASP A 194 -14.05 -16.28 -2.58
CA ASP A 194 -15.31 -16.23 -1.81
C ASP A 194 -15.34 -15.11 -0.75
N HIS A 195 -14.26 -14.37 -0.58
CA HIS A 195 -14.20 -13.22 0.35
C HIS A 195 -14.68 -11.91 -0.29
N ASP A 196 -15.05 -10.93 0.55
CA ASP A 196 -15.39 -9.57 0.08
C ASP A 196 -14.11 -8.73 -0.15
N ALA A 197 -13.58 -8.78 -1.38
CA ALA A 197 -12.40 -8.00 -1.76
C ALA A 197 -12.59 -6.48 -1.60
N ARG A 198 -13.84 -5.96 -1.75
CA ARG A 198 -14.13 -4.53 -1.58
C ARG A 198 -14.03 -4.13 -0.12
N LEU A 199 -14.52 -4.98 0.78
CA LEU A 199 -14.38 -4.76 2.21
C LEU A 199 -12.90 -4.77 2.62
N LEU A 200 -12.16 -5.81 2.23
CA LEU A 200 -10.75 -5.94 2.60
C LEU A 200 -9.88 -4.81 2.04
N GLU A 201 -10.12 -4.38 0.79
CA GLU A 201 -9.47 -3.22 0.20
C GLU A 201 -9.82 -1.93 0.96
N SER A 202 -11.09 -1.72 1.32
CA SER A 202 -11.52 -0.55 2.08
C SER A 202 -10.88 -0.51 3.47
N VAL A 203 -10.82 -1.65 4.16
CA VAL A 203 -10.19 -1.79 5.49
C VAL A 203 -8.69 -1.48 5.40
N SER A 204 -7.96 -2.11 4.46
CA SER A 204 -6.53 -1.87 4.32
C SER A 204 -6.22 -0.44 3.89
N THR A 205 -7.00 0.15 2.97
CA THR A 205 -6.80 1.52 2.50
C THR A 205 -7.02 2.54 3.62
N GLN A 206 -8.10 2.41 4.41
CA GLN A 206 -8.33 3.29 5.56
C GLN A 206 -7.32 3.04 6.68
N GLY A 207 -6.87 1.81 6.86
CA GLY A 207 -5.80 1.44 7.80
C GLY A 207 -4.38 1.76 7.31
N GLY A 208 -4.22 2.42 6.17
CA GLY A 208 -2.90 2.83 5.63
C GLY A 208 -2.04 1.70 5.04
N GLY A 209 -2.56 0.48 4.98
CA GLY A 209 -1.88 -0.71 4.46
C GLY A 209 -2.24 -1.09 3.04
N VAL A 210 -2.16 -2.38 2.73
CA VAL A 210 -2.41 -2.96 1.40
C VAL A 210 -3.25 -4.23 1.53
N TYR A 211 -4.14 -4.46 0.57
CA TYR A 211 -4.87 -5.70 0.40
C TYR A 211 -4.08 -6.69 -0.45
N TYR A 212 -3.88 -7.90 0.06
CA TYR A 212 -3.28 -9.03 -0.64
C TYR A 212 -4.37 -10.00 -1.10
N TYR A 213 -4.49 -10.18 -2.41
CA TYR A 213 -5.30 -11.26 -2.98
C TYR A 213 -4.44 -12.51 -3.15
N ILE A 214 -4.84 -13.61 -2.54
CA ILE A 214 -4.15 -14.90 -2.58
C ILE A 214 -5.03 -15.89 -3.33
N ASP A 215 -4.69 -16.17 -4.58
CA ASP A 215 -5.48 -16.99 -5.50
C ASP A 215 -5.35 -18.51 -5.23
N SER A 216 -4.30 -18.91 -4.53
CA SER A 216 -4.09 -20.31 -4.15
C SER A 216 -3.42 -20.42 -2.77
N ALA A 217 -3.70 -21.49 -2.06
CA ALA A 217 -3.20 -21.69 -0.70
C ALA A 217 -1.66 -21.70 -0.64
N GLU A 218 -1.00 -22.22 -1.66
CA GLU A 218 0.48 -22.30 -1.72
C GLU A 218 1.14 -20.91 -1.75
N LYS A 219 0.42 -19.85 -2.12
CA LYS A 219 0.95 -18.47 -2.13
C LYS A 219 0.84 -17.76 -0.77
N ILE A 220 0.18 -18.35 0.21
CA ILE A 220 0.01 -17.77 1.56
C ILE A 220 1.37 -17.38 2.17
N PRO A 221 2.36 -18.28 2.27
CA PRO A 221 3.65 -17.96 2.90
C PRO A 221 4.39 -16.82 2.19
N GLU A 222 4.30 -16.75 0.87
CA GLU A 222 5.00 -15.74 0.08
C GLU A 222 4.38 -14.36 0.24
N SER A 223 3.03 -14.29 0.28
CA SER A 223 2.29 -13.03 0.51
C SER A 223 2.58 -12.46 1.89
N PHE A 224 2.65 -13.32 2.90
CA PHE A 224 3.03 -12.91 4.26
C PHE A 224 4.49 -12.48 4.34
N ALA A 225 5.38 -13.20 3.68
CA ALA A 225 6.80 -12.87 3.64
C ALA A 225 7.03 -11.51 2.95
N ASP A 226 6.31 -11.21 1.87
CA ASP A 226 6.36 -9.90 1.21
C ASP A 226 5.87 -8.78 2.16
N CYS A 227 4.73 -8.99 2.80
CA CYS A 227 4.19 -8.04 3.79
C CYS A 227 5.17 -7.81 4.96
N LEU A 228 5.68 -8.90 5.54
CA LEU A 228 6.62 -8.86 6.65
C LEU A 228 7.92 -8.12 6.25
N GLY A 229 8.46 -8.43 5.07
CA GLY A 229 9.65 -7.75 4.54
C GLY A 229 9.44 -6.24 4.41
N GLY A 230 8.26 -5.82 3.97
CA GLY A 230 7.86 -4.42 3.94
C GLY A 230 7.77 -3.79 5.33
N LEU A 231 7.08 -4.46 6.27
CA LEU A 231 6.93 -3.98 7.65
C LEU A 231 8.27 -3.83 8.37
N LEU A 232 9.16 -4.79 8.17
CA LEU A 232 10.47 -4.81 8.79
C LEU A 232 11.46 -3.82 8.16
N SER A 233 11.07 -3.13 7.09
CA SER A 233 11.89 -2.15 6.38
C SER A 233 11.35 -0.73 6.44
N VAL A 234 10.36 -0.43 7.29
CA VAL A 234 9.81 0.92 7.46
C VAL A 234 10.89 1.88 7.97
N MET A 235 11.13 2.96 7.24
CA MET A 235 12.10 4.01 7.55
C MET A 235 11.44 5.29 8.07
N GLY A 236 10.30 5.65 7.48
CA GLY A 236 9.57 6.85 7.87
C GLY A 236 8.10 6.53 8.14
N GLN A 237 7.54 7.18 9.14
CA GLN A 237 6.13 7.06 9.50
C GLN A 237 5.44 8.41 9.54
N ASN A 238 4.11 8.36 9.37
CA ASN A 238 3.27 9.55 9.43
C ASN A 238 3.73 10.65 8.46
N LEU A 239 4.17 10.24 7.26
CA LEU A 239 4.63 11.18 6.26
C LEU A 239 3.50 12.14 5.89
N THR A 240 3.81 13.42 5.95
CA THR A 240 2.91 14.51 5.53
C THR A 240 3.64 15.38 4.52
N LEU A 241 3.08 15.46 3.32
CA LEU A 241 3.62 16.26 2.22
C LEU A 241 2.81 17.55 2.07
N LYS A 242 3.38 18.69 2.44
CA LYS A 242 2.80 20.01 2.19
C LYS A 242 3.31 20.53 0.86
N LEU A 243 2.38 20.99 0.01
CA LEU A 243 2.66 21.61 -1.28
C LEU A 243 2.04 23.02 -1.31
N GLU A 244 2.84 23.98 -1.70
CA GLU A 244 2.44 25.38 -1.86
C GLU A 244 2.82 25.87 -3.26
N ALA A 245 1.84 26.38 -4.01
CA ALA A 245 2.09 26.91 -5.33
C ALA A 245 2.94 28.18 -5.26
N GLY A 246 3.95 28.26 -6.10
CA GLY A 246 4.77 29.46 -6.27
C GLY A 246 3.95 30.67 -6.69
N GLU A 247 4.59 31.83 -6.70
CA GLU A 247 3.94 33.09 -7.04
C GLU A 247 3.25 33.01 -8.41
N ASN A 248 1.99 33.46 -8.45
CA ASN A 248 1.11 33.42 -9.63
C ASN A 248 0.91 32.03 -10.27
N THR A 249 1.43 30.95 -9.67
CA THR A 249 1.17 29.57 -10.06
C THR A 249 -0.09 29.06 -9.35
N SER A 250 -0.77 28.07 -9.95
CA SER A 250 -1.89 27.37 -9.32
C SER A 250 -1.76 25.87 -9.53
N ILE A 251 -2.07 25.08 -8.49
CA ILE A 251 -2.18 23.63 -8.57
C ILE A 251 -3.56 23.31 -9.12
N LEU A 252 -3.62 22.83 -10.37
CA LEU A 252 -4.86 22.41 -11.02
C LEU A 252 -5.31 21.07 -10.48
N ASN A 253 -4.37 20.11 -10.39
CA ASN A 253 -4.67 18.78 -9.90
C ASN A 253 -3.46 18.15 -9.17
N VAL A 254 -3.77 17.31 -8.18
CA VAL A 254 -2.82 16.43 -7.49
C VAL A 254 -3.29 15.00 -7.72
N HIS A 255 -2.56 14.25 -8.54
CA HIS A 255 -2.91 12.89 -8.91
C HIS A 255 -2.45 11.89 -7.84
N THR A 256 -3.28 11.72 -6.81
CA THR A 256 -3.05 10.79 -5.71
C THR A 256 -4.38 10.22 -5.20
N ASN A 257 -4.35 9.00 -4.64
CA ASN A 257 -5.47 8.43 -3.88
C ASN A 257 -5.34 8.69 -2.36
N LYS A 258 -4.27 9.38 -1.94
CA LYS A 258 -4.03 9.67 -0.53
C LYS A 258 -4.92 10.82 -0.05
N PRO A 259 -5.33 10.81 1.24
CA PRO A 259 -6.09 11.90 1.82
C PRO A 259 -5.38 13.24 1.60
N THR A 260 -6.09 14.17 0.96
CA THR A 260 -5.56 15.49 0.60
C THR A 260 -6.47 16.57 1.16
N THR A 261 -5.92 17.41 2.03
CA THR A 261 -6.62 18.54 2.64
C THR A 261 -6.14 19.84 2.00
N TRP A 262 -7.05 20.60 1.42
CA TRP A 262 -6.75 21.90 0.87
C TRP A 262 -6.91 23.00 1.93
N LYS A 263 -5.81 23.68 2.29
CA LYS A 263 -5.87 24.89 3.12
C LYS A 263 -6.39 26.07 2.30
N THR A 264 -5.93 26.16 1.06
CA THR A 264 -6.42 27.12 0.07
C THR A 264 -6.46 26.40 -1.29
N LYS A 265 -7.67 26.22 -1.86
CA LYS A 265 -7.87 25.50 -3.12
C LYS A 265 -6.99 26.07 -4.23
N GLY A 266 -6.24 25.22 -4.90
CA GLY A 266 -5.31 25.58 -5.98
C GLY A 266 -4.01 26.26 -5.53
N LYS A 267 -3.84 26.55 -4.22
CA LYS A 267 -2.63 27.22 -3.70
C LYS A 267 -1.85 26.41 -2.68
N CYS A 268 -2.54 25.81 -1.70
CA CYS A 268 -1.85 25.07 -0.65
C CYS A 268 -2.66 23.84 -0.26
N CYS A 269 -2.01 22.68 -0.31
CA CYS A 269 -2.59 21.44 0.17
C CYS A 269 -1.59 20.64 1.01
N GLU A 270 -2.14 19.70 1.77
CA GLU A 270 -1.42 18.77 2.60
C GLU A 270 -1.91 17.35 2.30
N ILE A 271 -0.97 16.43 2.06
CA ILE A 271 -1.24 15.05 1.67
C ILE A 271 -0.71 14.14 2.76
N THR A 272 -1.59 13.31 3.34
CA THR A 272 -1.20 12.29 4.32
C THR A 272 -0.72 11.05 3.58
N MET A 273 0.59 10.78 3.62
CA MET A 273 1.22 9.74 2.81
C MET A 273 1.30 8.37 3.50
N GLY A 274 1.18 8.32 4.84
CA GLY A 274 1.39 7.11 5.66
C GLY A 274 2.87 6.79 5.83
N ASP A 275 3.23 5.49 5.77
CA ASP A 275 4.60 5.03 5.99
C ASP A 275 5.38 4.89 4.66
N LEU A 276 6.71 4.97 4.74
CA LEU A 276 7.63 4.72 3.63
C LEU A 276 8.67 3.67 4.05
N GLN A 277 8.86 2.66 3.20
CA GLN A 277 9.78 1.54 3.43
C GLN A 277 11.14 1.82 2.78
N SER A 278 12.19 1.12 3.22
CA SER A 278 13.50 1.15 2.59
C SER A 278 13.40 0.93 1.07
N GLU A 279 14.13 1.71 0.30
CA GLU A 279 14.15 1.72 -1.18
C GLU A 279 12.80 2.07 -1.85
N GLU A 280 11.74 2.30 -1.08
CA GLU A 280 10.43 2.66 -1.64
C GLU A 280 10.49 4.04 -2.29
N GLU A 281 9.93 4.15 -3.50
CA GLU A 281 9.68 5.42 -4.18
C GLU A 281 8.18 5.67 -4.25
N ARG A 282 7.77 6.94 -4.01
CA ARG A 282 6.40 7.41 -4.21
C ARG A 282 6.37 8.67 -5.03
N ASP A 283 5.69 8.61 -6.13
CA ASP A 283 5.55 9.67 -7.10
C ASP A 283 4.20 10.37 -6.96
N ILE A 284 4.23 11.67 -6.73
CA ILE A 284 3.05 12.54 -6.71
C ILE A 284 3.09 13.39 -7.96
N LEU A 285 2.22 13.07 -8.92
CA LEU A 285 2.09 13.79 -10.17
C LEU A 285 1.20 15.02 -9.98
N LEU A 286 1.69 16.17 -10.44
CA LEU A 286 1.05 17.48 -10.30
C LEU A 286 0.78 18.10 -11.66
N GLU A 287 -0.39 18.69 -11.78
CA GLU A 287 -0.76 19.54 -12.91
C GLU A 287 -0.88 20.98 -12.42
N LEU A 288 -0.14 21.89 -13.05
CA LEU A 288 0.00 23.27 -12.61
C LEU A 288 -0.39 24.23 -13.73
N GLN A 289 -1.05 25.33 -13.36
CA GLN A 289 -1.19 26.49 -14.22
C GLN A 289 0.02 27.39 -13.98
N LEU A 290 0.87 27.49 -14.98
CA LEU A 290 2.02 28.38 -15.00
C LEU A 290 1.60 29.73 -15.60
N PRO A 291 1.96 30.88 -14.98
CA PRO A 291 1.64 32.21 -15.53
C PRO A 291 2.55 32.53 -16.74
N ALA A 292 2.21 33.59 -17.45
CA ALA A 292 3.17 34.25 -18.32
C ALA A 292 4.26 34.95 -17.47
N VAL A 293 5.51 34.83 -17.88
CA VAL A 293 6.67 35.41 -17.17
C VAL A 293 7.60 36.12 -18.15
N ALA A 294 8.36 37.06 -17.62
CA ALA A 294 9.41 37.75 -18.38
C ALA A 294 10.80 37.16 -18.13
N ASP A 295 10.94 36.27 -17.14
CA ASP A 295 12.21 35.75 -16.64
C ASP A 295 12.39 34.24 -16.86
N MET A 296 13.63 33.75 -16.78
CA MET A 296 14.04 32.44 -17.26
C MET A 296 13.77 31.27 -16.29
N SER A 297 13.43 31.50 -15.03
CA SER A 297 13.04 30.44 -14.10
C SER A 297 11.84 30.84 -13.25
N GLN A 298 11.04 29.86 -12.86
CA GLN A 298 9.84 30.09 -12.07
C GLN A 298 9.67 28.96 -11.04
N GLN A 299 9.51 29.33 -9.78
CA GLN A 299 9.11 28.41 -8.74
C GLN A 299 7.68 27.93 -8.99
N GLY A 300 7.52 26.65 -9.30
CA GLY A 300 6.21 26.03 -9.49
C GLY A 300 5.59 25.58 -8.17
N ILE A 301 6.40 24.88 -7.35
CA ILE A 301 5.98 24.38 -6.03
C ILE A 301 7.09 24.63 -5.02
N ILE A 302 6.70 25.09 -3.84
CA ILE A 302 7.51 25.06 -2.62
C ILE A 302 6.91 23.96 -1.77
N GLY A 303 7.73 22.97 -1.40
CA GLY A 303 7.25 21.77 -0.73
C GLY A 303 8.00 21.50 0.57
N LYS A 304 7.31 20.83 1.49
CA LYS A 304 7.87 20.33 2.75
C LYS A 304 7.33 18.93 3.01
N LEU A 305 8.25 17.98 3.20
CA LEU A 305 7.95 16.65 3.71
C LEU A 305 8.30 16.63 5.20
N SER A 306 7.34 16.28 6.05
CA SER A 306 7.55 16.06 7.48
C SER A 306 7.21 14.61 7.81
N TYR A 307 8.02 13.94 8.63
CA TYR A 307 7.82 12.54 9.00
C TYR A 307 8.53 12.21 10.31
N PHE A 308 8.17 11.07 10.90
CA PHE A 308 8.93 10.47 11.99
C PHE A 308 9.96 9.50 11.40
N ASN A 309 11.26 9.79 11.59
CA ASN A 309 12.34 8.91 11.16
C ASN A 309 12.50 7.77 12.16
N VAL A 310 12.15 6.55 11.73
CA VAL A 310 12.12 5.35 12.59
C VAL A 310 13.52 4.91 12.99
N ILE A 311 14.53 5.19 12.16
CA ILE A 311 15.91 4.74 12.39
C ILE A 311 16.55 5.49 13.56
N ASN A 312 16.47 6.81 13.52
CA ASN A 312 17.04 7.65 14.56
C ASN A 312 16.01 8.13 15.60
N SER A 313 14.78 7.57 15.55
CA SER A 313 13.69 7.77 16.52
C SER A 313 13.39 9.24 16.80
N LYS A 314 13.34 10.08 15.75
CA LYS A 314 13.06 11.52 15.88
C LYS A 314 12.26 12.05 14.68
N PRO A 315 11.54 13.18 14.88
CA PRO A 315 10.96 13.92 13.75
C PRO A 315 12.05 14.39 12.78
N ASP A 316 11.74 14.38 11.49
CA ASP A 316 12.63 14.82 10.42
C ASP A 316 11.83 15.60 9.36
N GLU A 317 12.47 16.51 8.65
CA GLU A 317 11.85 17.37 7.67
C GLU A 317 12.76 17.61 6.46
N VAL A 318 12.14 17.60 5.27
CA VAL A 318 12.83 17.89 4.02
C VAL A 318 12.09 19.00 3.28
N ASN A 319 12.76 20.12 3.05
CA ASN A 319 12.25 21.19 2.22
C ASN A 319 12.76 21.03 0.79
N PHE A 320 11.91 21.32 -0.20
CA PHE A 320 12.25 21.18 -1.61
C PHE A 320 11.52 22.23 -2.44
N THR A 321 11.99 22.46 -3.66
CA THR A 321 11.35 23.34 -4.63
C THR A 321 11.31 22.66 -5.99
N MET A 322 10.16 22.72 -6.66
CA MET A 322 10.02 22.35 -8.06
C MET A 322 10.09 23.63 -8.89
N THR A 323 11.10 23.75 -9.73
CA THR A 323 11.33 24.92 -10.58
C THR A 323 11.03 24.57 -12.03
N PHE A 324 10.41 25.46 -12.74
CA PHE A 324 10.18 25.40 -14.19
C PHE A 324 11.12 26.38 -14.89
N GLU A 325 12.02 25.86 -15.69
CA GLU A 325 12.86 26.68 -16.57
C GLU A 325 12.00 27.28 -17.67
N ARG A 326 12.12 28.59 -17.87
CA ARG A 326 11.28 29.36 -18.82
C ARG A 326 12.17 29.98 -19.87
N ASN A 327 11.93 29.71 -21.15
CA ASN A 327 12.64 30.34 -22.27
C ASN A 327 11.84 30.24 -23.58
N ASN A 328 12.29 30.91 -24.63
CA ASN A 328 11.69 30.83 -25.96
C ASN A 328 12.35 29.78 -26.87
N GLY A 329 13.24 28.95 -26.33
CA GLY A 329 13.91 27.88 -27.05
C GLY A 329 13.05 26.59 -27.13
N PRO A 330 13.61 25.50 -27.67
CA PRO A 330 12.92 24.22 -27.76
C PRO A 330 12.64 23.65 -26.35
N ARG A 331 11.50 23.00 -26.19
CA ARG A 331 11.08 22.38 -24.91
C ARG A 331 11.99 21.21 -24.46
N GLY A 332 12.72 20.62 -25.39
CA GLY A 332 13.44 19.37 -25.16
C GLY A 332 12.51 18.15 -25.26
N GLU A 333 13.08 16.97 -25.02
CA GLU A 333 12.30 15.72 -24.96
C GLU A 333 11.47 15.65 -23.67
N ALA A 334 10.32 14.95 -23.76
CA ALA A 334 9.49 14.72 -22.59
C ALA A 334 10.18 13.75 -21.61
N SER A 335 10.07 14.05 -20.33
CA SER A 335 10.60 13.19 -19.27
C SER A 335 9.94 11.83 -19.25
N LYS A 336 10.69 10.76 -19.48
CA LYS A 336 10.19 9.38 -19.38
C LYS A 336 9.67 9.06 -17.98
N LYS A 337 10.30 9.57 -16.92
CA LYS A 337 9.82 9.40 -15.54
C LYS A 337 8.41 9.97 -15.37
N LEU A 338 8.18 11.19 -15.84
CA LEU A 338 6.86 11.81 -15.75
C LEU A 338 5.83 11.10 -16.62
N ASP A 339 6.19 10.74 -17.85
CA ASP A 339 5.33 10.01 -18.77
C ASP A 339 4.93 8.64 -18.18
N SER A 340 5.88 7.91 -17.57
CA SER A 340 5.59 6.66 -16.84
C SER A 340 4.55 6.86 -15.72
N GLN A 341 4.61 7.98 -15.01
CA GLN A 341 3.61 8.27 -13.97
C GLN A 341 2.24 8.66 -14.54
N ARG A 342 2.19 9.33 -15.70
CA ARG A 342 0.92 9.50 -16.45
C ARG A 342 0.36 8.15 -16.87
N ASN A 343 1.19 7.26 -17.39
CA ASN A 343 0.79 5.91 -17.79
C ASN A 343 0.24 5.11 -16.61
N ARG A 344 0.84 5.25 -15.41
CA ARG A 344 0.29 4.68 -14.18
C ARG A 344 -1.13 5.18 -13.87
N ILE A 345 -1.36 6.49 -14.00
CA ILE A 345 -2.70 7.09 -13.77
C ILE A 345 -3.69 6.59 -14.82
N ILE A 346 -3.28 6.52 -16.10
CA ILE A 346 -4.11 5.98 -17.18
C ILE A 346 -4.52 4.52 -16.87
N ALA A 347 -3.55 3.67 -16.52
CA ALA A 347 -3.80 2.27 -16.19
C ALA A 347 -4.74 2.12 -14.97
N THR A 348 -4.47 2.86 -13.89
CA THR A 348 -5.28 2.81 -12.67
C THR A 348 -6.72 3.26 -12.93
N THR A 349 -6.90 4.32 -13.72
CA THR A 349 -8.22 4.84 -14.09
C THR A 349 -8.98 3.83 -14.94
N ALA A 350 -8.30 3.23 -15.93
CA ALA A 350 -8.90 2.21 -16.80
C ALA A 350 -9.31 0.95 -16.01
N LEU A 351 -8.48 0.47 -15.09
CA LEU A 351 -8.81 -0.65 -14.21
C LEU A 351 -10.05 -0.35 -13.35
N LYS A 352 -10.15 0.86 -12.80
CA LYS A 352 -11.29 1.31 -11.98
C LYS A 352 -12.57 1.38 -12.81
N GLU A 353 -12.51 1.96 -14.00
CA GLU A 353 -13.65 2.11 -14.91
C GLU A 353 -14.10 0.74 -15.43
N ALA A 354 -13.17 -0.09 -15.90
CA ALA A 354 -13.45 -1.43 -16.39
C ALA A 354 -14.12 -2.28 -15.31
N ARG A 355 -13.65 -2.20 -14.06
CA ARG A 355 -14.29 -2.86 -12.93
C ARG A 355 -15.72 -2.38 -12.73
N SER A 356 -15.95 -1.05 -12.73
CA SER A 356 -17.30 -0.49 -12.56
C SER A 356 -18.27 -0.99 -13.63
N LEU A 357 -17.82 -1.08 -14.87
CA LEU A 357 -18.59 -1.61 -16.00
C LEU A 357 -18.86 -3.12 -15.86
N ALA A 358 -17.85 -3.89 -15.51
CA ALA A 358 -17.97 -5.34 -15.34
C ALA A 358 -18.87 -5.73 -14.16
N ASP A 359 -18.84 -4.94 -13.06
CA ASP A 359 -19.77 -5.09 -11.93
C ASP A 359 -21.25 -4.90 -12.33
N GLN A 360 -21.49 -4.11 -13.40
CA GLN A 360 -22.82 -3.90 -14.01
C GLN A 360 -23.14 -4.95 -15.10
N GLY A 361 -22.25 -5.92 -15.37
CA GLY A 361 -22.40 -6.93 -16.41
C GLY A 361 -21.94 -6.49 -17.80
N ASN A 362 -21.37 -5.29 -17.94
CA ASN A 362 -20.95 -4.72 -19.23
C ASN A 362 -19.51 -5.13 -19.59
N TYR A 363 -19.24 -6.45 -19.69
CA TYR A 363 -17.88 -7.00 -19.89
C TYR A 363 -17.23 -6.54 -21.20
N SER A 364 -18.01 -6.41 -22.29
CA SER A 364 -17.49 -5.95 -23.59
C SER A 364 -16.97 -4.51 -23.52
N GLU A 365 -17.71 -3.62 -22.86
CA GLU A 365 -17.28 -2.23 -22.69
C GLU A 365 -16.10 -2.12 -21.71
N ALA A 366 -16.11 -2.91 -20.64
CA ALA A 366 -14.97 -3.00 -19.72
C ALA A 366 -13.68 -3.39 -20.46
N LYS A 367 -13.76 -4.39 -21.35
CA LYS A 367 -12.62 -4.81 -22.17
C LYS A 367 -12.13 -3.69 -23.10
N LYS A 368 -13.04 -2.97 -23.77
CA LYS A 368 -12.68 -1.83 -24.65
C LYS A 368 -11.95 -0.72 -23.89
N VAL A 369 -12.35 -0.41 -22.65
CA VAL A 369 -11.68 0.59 -21.81
C VAL A 369 -10.22 0.16 -21.54
N LEU A 370 -10.00 -1.12 -21.19
CA LEU A 370 -8.65 -1.65 -20.95
C LEU A 370 -7.79 -1.65 -22.22
N GLU A 371 -8.35 -2.06 -23.36
CA GLU A 371 -7.67 -2.06 -24.66
C GLU A 371 -7.30 -0.64 -25.12
N ALA A 372 -8.18 0.35 -24.90
CA ALA A 372 -7.91 1.75 -25.21
C ALA A 372 -6.75 2.31 -24.35
N ALA A 373 -6.71 1.96 -23.07
CA ALA A 373 -5.60 2.34 -22.19
C ALA A 373 -4.29 1.65 -22.61
N THR A 374 -4.33 0.36 -22.94
CA THR A 374 -3.20 -0.40 -23.48
C THR A 374 -2.62 0.27 -24.71
N LYS A 375 -3.48 0.63 -25.68
CA LYS A 375 -3.06 1.34 -26.90
C LYS A 375 -2.38 2.68 -26.55
N LYS A 376 -2.99 3.50 -25.68
CA LYS A 376 -2.45 4.81 -25.30
C LYS A 376 -1.07 4.69 -24.64
N ILE A 377 -0.85 3.69 -23.78
CA ILE A 377 0.43 3.45 -23.13
C ILE A 377 1.46 2.91 -24.13
N SER A 378 1.06 2.07 -25.08
CA SER A 378 1.95 1.54 -26.12
C SER A 378 2.48 2.61 -27.09
N GLU A 379 1.80 3.74 -27.22
CA GLU A 379 2.19 4.89 -28.03
C GLU A 379 3.00 5.94 -27.26
N SER A 380 3.26 5.73 -25.94
CA SER A 380 3.94 6.70 -25.07
C SER A 380 5.45 6.66 -25.20
N VAL A 381 6.10 7.77 -24.82
CA VAL A 381 7.60 7.88 -24.91
C VAL A 381 8.33 6.98 -23.91
N SER A 382 7.65 6.55 -22.85
CA SER A 382 8.18 5.64 -21.82
C SER A 382 7.83 4.18 -22.03
N VAL A 383 7.22 3.79 -23.17
CA VAL A 383 6.77 2.41 -23.41
C VAL A 383 7.88 1.38 -23.23
N GLY A 384 9.12 1.70 -23.58
CA GLY A 384 10.29 0.81 -23.42
C GLY A 384 10.77 0.62 -21.98
N GLU A 385 10.27 1.41 -21.02
CA GLU A 385 10.64 1.27 -19.62
C GLU A 385 9.96 0.03 -19.01
N GLN A 386 10.69 -0.75 -18.20
CA GLN A 386 10.19 -1.97 -17.54
C GLN A 386 8.89 -1.71 -16.76
N PHE A 387 8.78 -0.55 -16.13
CA PHE A 387 7.59 -0.12 -15.43
C PHE A 387 6.36 -0.08 -16.34
N CYS A 388 6.47 0.52 -17.53
CA CYS A 388 5.36 0.61 -18.48
C CYS A 388 5.03 -0.76 -19.09
N GLN A 389 6.01 -1.63 -19.31
CA GLN A 389 5.77 -3.01 -19.72
C GLN A 389 4.95 -3.78 -18.68
N GLY A 390 5.23 -3.56 -17.38
CA GLY A 390 4.42 -4.11 -16.28
C GLY A 390 2.97 -3.61 -16.32
N LEU A 391 2.74 -2.31 -16.57
CA LEU A 391 1.37 -1.75 -16.72
C LEU A 391 0.62 -2.38 -17.91
N LEU A 392 1.29 -2.55 -19.05
CA LEU A 392 0.70 -3.18 -20.24
C LEU A 392 0.32 -4.64 -19.98
N SER A 393 1.19 -5.40 -19.31
CA SER A 393 0.91 -6.77 -18.88
C SER A 393 -0.32 -6.83 -17.96
N ASP A 394 -0.39 -5.94 -16.96
CA ASP A 394 -1.50 -5.92 -16.03
C ASP A 394 -2.85 -5.56 -16.71
N LEU A 395 -2.85 -4.61 -17.64
CA LEU A 395 -4.05 -4.26 -18.42
C LEU A 395 -4.49 -5.40 -19.35
N THR A 396 -3.55 -6.09 -20.00
CA THR A 396 -3.82 -7.22 -20.87
C THR A 396 -4.43 -8.39 -20.09
N ASN A 397 -3.80 -8.75 -18.97
CA ASN A 397 -4.30 -9.80 -18.09
C ASN A 397 -5.70 -9.45 -17.53
N ALA A 398 -5.94 -8.18 -17.18
CA ALA A 398 -7.27 -7.72 -16.76
C ALA A 398 -8.30 -7.89 -17.89
N ALA A 399 -7.97 -7.52 -19.13
CA ALA A 399 -8.86 -7.67 -20.30
C ALA A 399 -9.20 -9.13 -20.59
N ASP A 400 -8.25 -10.04 -20.38
CA ASP A 400 -8.47 -11.48 -20.53
C ASP A 400 -9.49 -12.05 -19.55
N THR A 401 -9.63 -11.48 -18.36
CA THR A 401 -10.65 -11.88 -17.37
C THR A 401 -12.07 -11.40 -17.73
N MET A 402 -12.22 -10.55 -18.76
CA MET A 402 -13.52 -10.01 -19.20
C MET A 402 -14.25 -10.90 -20.23
N ARG A 403 -13.78 -12.13 -20.47
CA ARG A 403 -14.36 -13.05 -21.48
C ARG A 403 -15.76 -13.55 -21.10
N SER A 404 -16.03 -13.69 -19.81
CA SER A 404 -17.33 -14.18 -19.33
C SER A 404 -17.62 -13.68 -17.90
N GLN A 405 -18.91 -13.70 -17.52
CA GLN A 405 -19.33 -13.42 -16.14
C GLN A 405 -18.64 -14.36 -15.13
N HIS A 406 -18.47 -15.61 -15.50
CA HIS A 406 -17.85 -16.61 -14.63
C HIS A 406 -16.37 -16.26 -14.37
N GLU A 407 -15.60 -16.01 -15.42
CA GLU A 407 -14.18 -15.62 -15.30
C GLU A 407 -13.98 -14.32 -14.53
N TYR A 408 -14.82 -13.31 -14.80
CA TYR A 408 -14.78 -12.07 -14.05
C TYR A 408 -15.06 -12.28 -12.56
N LYS A 409 -16.14 -12.99 -12.20
CA LYS A 409 -16.49 -13.22 -10.80
C LYS A 409 -15.51 -14.10 -10.05
N SER A 410 -14.95 -15.12 -10.72
CA SER A 410 -14.03 -16.05 -10.07
C SER A 410 -12.60 -15.50 -9.89
N LYS A 411 -12.13 -14.65 -10.79
CA LYS A 411 -10.75 -14.15 -10.79
C LYS A 411 -10.64 -12.66 -11.10
N GLY A 412 -11.37 -12.18 -12.09
CA GLY A 412 -11.21 -10.84 -12.66
C GLY A 412 -11.44 -9.72 -11.65
N ALA A 413 -12.50 -9.80 -10.86
CA ALA A 413 -12.84 -8.78 -9.87
C ALA A 413 -11.73 -8.59 -8.82
N HIS A 414 -11.17 -9.69 -8.32
CA HIS A 414 -10.06 -9.68 -7.36
C HIS A 414 -8.76 -9.19 -8.01
N TYR A 415 -8.47 -9.66 -9.24
CA TYR A 415 -7.29 -9.24 -9.98
C TYR A 415 -7.29 -7.71 -10.23
N LEU A 416 -8.39 -7.17 -10.77
CA LEU A 416 -8.51 -5.73 -11.04
C LEU A 416 -8.35 -4.92 -9.73
N MET A 417 -8.98 -5.38 -8.64
CA MET A 417 -8.88 -4.72 -7.34
C MET A 417 -7.44 -4.69 -6.84
N SER A 418 -6.77 -5.82 -6.87
CA SER A 418 -5.39 -5.95 -6.44
C SER A 418 -4.45 -5.06 -7.25
N LYS A 419 -4.54 -5.08 -8.59
CA LYS A 419 -3.69 -4.25 -9.47
C LYS A 419 -3.99 -2.76 -9.33
N MET A 420 -5.25 -2.39 -9.26
CA MET A 420 -5.67 -1.01 -9.00
C MET A 420 -5.07 -0.49 -7.68
N GLN A 421 -5.10 -1.29 -6.63
CA GLN A 421 -4.54 -0.91 -5.34
C GLN A 421 -3.00 -0.83 -5.38
N THR A 422 -2.32 -1.80 -6.00
CA THR A 422 -0.86 -1.80 -6.19
C THR A 422 -0.39 -0.50 -6.86
N HIS A 423 -1.01 -0.13 -7.98
CA HIS A 423 -0.63 1.08 -8.70
C HIS A 423 -1.04 2.37 -7.99
N SER A 424 -2.18 2.36 -7.28
CA SER A 424 -2.64 3.51 -6.49
C SER A 424 -1.77 3.73 -5.25
N ALA A 425 -1.44 2.68 -4.53
CA ALA A 425 -0.59 2.72 -3.34
C ALA A 425 0.90 2.83 -3.67
N GLN A 426 1.29 2.51 -4.92
CA GLN A 426 2.68 2.36 -5.37
C GLN A 426 3.45 1.38 -4.47
N ARG A 427 2.82 0.25 -4.16
CA ARG A 427 3.36 -0.84 -3.34
C ARG A 427 3.06 -2.19 -3.96
N SER A 428 4.03 -3.09 -3.88
CA SER A 428 3.84 -4.49 -4.21
C SER A 428 2.82 -5.16 -3.27
N ASN A 429 2.02 -6.06 -3.80
CA ASN A 429 1.15 -6.96 -3.06
C ASN A 429 1.33 -8.43 -3.50
N TYR A 430 2.54 -8.76 -3.93
CA TYR A 430 2.97 -10.07 -4.39
C TYR A 430 1.99 -10.76 -5.36
N LEU A 431 2.03 -10.40 -6.64
CA LEU A 431 1.31 -11.11 -7.70
C LEU A 431 2.20 -11.54 -8.87
N SER A 432 3.45 -11.07 -8.97
CA SER A 432 4.43 -11.50 -9.97
C SER A 432 5.85 -11.10 -9.59
N GLU A 433 6.84 -11.83 -10.11
CA GLU A 433 8.28 -11.52 -9.95
C GLU A 433 8.70 -10.19 -10.63
N GLU A 434 7.82 -9.58 -11.41
CA GLU A 434 8.06 -8.34 -12.18
C GLU A 434 7.34 -7.12 -11.58
N THR A 435 6.99 -7.13 -10.30
CA THR A 435 6.28 -5.98 -9.71
C THR A 435 7.19 -4.76 -9.58
N PRO A 436 6.80 -3.62 -10.15
CA PRO A 436 7.63 -2.41 -10.19
C PRO A 436 7.83 -1.72 -8.83
N TYR A 437 7.26 -2.25 -7.75
CA TYR A 437 7.25 -1.66 -6.41
C TYR A 437 7.87 -2.57 -5.35
N SER A 438 8.66 -3.56 -5.74
CA SER A 438 9.38 -4.43 -4.81
C SER A 438 10.64 -3.73 -4.28
N ASN A 439 11.08 -4.12 -3.09
CA ASN A 439 12.36 -3.72 -2.52
C ASN A 439 13.18 -4.93 -2.08
N THR A 440 14.46 -4.71 -1.79
CA THR A 440 15.41 -5.77 -1.42
C THR A 440 14.93 -6.55 -0.20
N SER A 441 14.40 -5.89 0.82
CA SER A 441 13.92 -6.54 2.05
C SER A 441 12.78 -7.52 1.75
N ARG A 442 11.77 -7.10 0.96
CA ARG A 442 10.67 -7.98 0.53
C ARG A 442 11.18 -9.19 -0.23
N GLY A 443 12.09 -8.98 -1.19
CA GLY A 443 12.72 -10.06 -1.96
C GLY A 443 13.42 -11.10 -1.09
N ILE A 444 14.18 -10.65 -0.08
CA ILE A 444 14.86 -11.54 0.87
C ILE A 444 13.86 -12.43 1.64
N PHE A 445 12.78 -11.83 2.16
CA PHE A 445 11.78 -12.59 2.94
C PHE A 445 11.00 -13.57 2.07
N VAL A 446 10.63 -13.18 0.84
CA VAL A 446 9.98 -14.08 -0.13
C VAL A 446 10.90 -15.24 -0.49
N ALA A 447 12.19 -14.99 -0.72
CA ALA A 447 13.16 -16.07 -0.98
C ALA A 447 13.30 -17.03 0.20
N LYS A 448 13.32 -16.52 1.45
CA LYS A 448 13.34 -17.36 2.66
C LYS A 448 12.08 -18.21 2.77
N SER A 449 10.90 -17.68 2.47
CA SER A 449 9.65 -18.45 2.53
C SER A 449 9.59 -19.54 1.46
N LYS A 450 10.10 -19.27 0.24
CA LYS A 450 10.24 -20.30 -0.82
C LYS A 450 11.21 -21.44 -0.42
N ALA A 451 12.27 -21.11 0.31
CA ALA A 451 13.22 -22.12 0.78
C ALA A 451 12.64 -23.02 1.88
N MET A 452 11.70 -22.52 2.69
CA MET A 452 11.01 -23.31 3.72
C MET A 452 10.14 -24.40 3.11
N LYS A 453 9.42 -24.12 2.01
CA LYS A 453 8.58 -25.10 1.30
C LYS A 453 9.34 -26.28 0.67
N LYS A 454 10.66 -26.16 0.50
CA LYS A 454 11.51 -27.21 -0.09
C LYS A 454 12.07 -28.19 0.94
N LYS A 455 11.85 -27.94 2.22
CA LYS A 455 12.21 -28.81 3.34
C LYS A 455 11.01 -29.58 3.86
#